data_fe9a9d947e2f68b433d783c4dcd8a7de
#
_entry.id   fe9a9d947e2f68b433d783c4dcd8a7de
#
_cell.length_a   1.000
_cell.length_b   1.000
_cell.length_c   1.000
_cell.angle_alpha   90.00
_cell.angle_beta   90.00
_cell.angle_gamma   90.00
#
_symmetry.space_group_name_H-M   'P 1'
#
loop_
_entity.id
_entity.type
_entity.pdbx_description
1 polymer ?
#
loop_
_entity_poly.entity_id
_entity_poly.type
_entity_poly.pdbx_seq_one_letter_code
_entity_poly.pdbx_strand_id
1 'polypeptide(L)'
;MLVLFSLAVLVLTIAATPLLTRFLGRNAGWVIALIDLSLACGIYAPLGPRLLRGDTITASIPWIAYWNIHVGLRLDALSWFFAMLALVIGAVVMAYSTRYFDSHDQHGMPLHHTSFFLLMVVFTFSMMLLVTADDLILLF
;
A
#
# COMPACT_ATOMS: atom_id res chain seq x y z
N MET A 1 6.01 1.25 14.84
CA MET A 1 6.37 2.49 14.11
C MET A 1 6.53 2.25 12.61
N LEU A 2 7.34 1.24 12.16
CA LEU A 2 7.55 1.00 10.72
C LEU A 2 6.27 0.67 9.93
N VAL A 3 5.39 -0.17 10.49
CA VAL A 3 4.09 -0.51 9.85
C VAL A 3 3.20 0.72 9.71
N LEU A 4 3.13 1.54 10.75
CA LEU A 4 2.37 2.82 10.71
C LEU A 4 2.94 3.78 9.67
N PHE A 5 4.27 3.85 9.57
CA PHE A 5 4.93 4.67 8.57
C PHE A 5 4.58 4.20 7.15
N SER A 6 4.59 2.89 6.89
CA SER A 6 4.23 2.35 5.58
C SER A 6 2.76 2.63 5.22
N LEU A 7 1.84 2.48 6.17
CA LEU A 7 0.43 2.83 5.97
C LEU A 7 0.25 4.34 5.71
N ALA A 8 0.96 5.19 6.47
CA ALA A 8 0.92 6.63 6.25
C ALA A 8 1.43 7.03 4.86
N VAL A 9 2.51 6.39 4.37
CA VAL A 9 3.03 6.61 3.01
C VAL A 9 1.98 6.22 1.97
N LEU A 10 1.29 5.09 2.15
CA LEU A 10 0.23 4.66 1.22
C LEU A 10 -0.96 5.64 1.23
N VAL A 11 -1.38 6.12 2.40
CA VAL A 11 -2.43 7.16 2.49
C VAL A 11 -2.02 8.44 1.76
N LEU A 12 -0.77 8.88 1.95
CA LEU A 12 -0.23 10.03 1.22
C LEU A 12 -0.18 9.77 -0.29
N THR A 13 0.16 8.55 -0.70
CA THR A 13 0.15 8.16 -2.12
C THR A 13 -1.27 8.20 -2.69
N ILE A 14 -2.29 7.72 -1.96
CA ILE A 14 -3.69 7.84 -2.36
C ILE A 14 -4.06 9.30 -2.59
N ALA A 15 -3.76 10.17 -1.62
CA ALA A 15 -4.06 11.60 -1.72
C ALA A 15 -3.29 12.31 -2.84
N ALA A 16 -2.06 11.87 -3.10
CA ALA A 16 -1.19 12.42 -4.15
C ALA A 16 -1.52 11.88 -5.55
N THR A 17 -2.18 10.72 -5.67
CA THR A 17 -2.47 10.07 -6.97
C THR A 17 -3.15 11.03 -7.96
N PRO A 18 -4.24 11.76 -7.63
CA PRO A 18 -4.87 12.67 -8.59
C PRO A 18 -3.95 13.83 -9.00
N LEU A 19 -3.08 14.25 -8.10
CA LEU A 19 -2.09 15.29 -8.40
C LEU A 19 -0.96 14.74 -9.28
N LEU A 20 -0.44 13.57 -8.96
CA LEU A 20 0.59 12.87 -9.74
C LEU A 20 0.11 12.59 -11.17
N THR A 21 -1.12 12.10 -11.33
CA THR A 21 -1.68 11.86 -12.67
C THR A 21 -1.89 13.16 -13.46
N ARG A 22 -2.20 14.26 -12.78
CA ARG A 22 -2.35 15.57 -13.43
C ARG A 22 -1.01 16.13 -13.93
N PHE A 23 0.08 15.98 -13.15
CA PHE A 23 1.39 16.54 -13.49
C PHE A 23 2.26 15.60 -14.33
N LEU A 24 2.25 14.32 -14.04
CA LEU A 24 3.08 13.31 -14.70
C LEU A 24 2.31 12.52 -15.76
N GLY A 25 0.98 12.68 -15.83
CA GLY A 25 0.16 11.91 -16.75
C GLY A 25 0.34 10.41 -16.54
N ARG A 26 0.67 9.72 -17.63
CA ARG A 26 0.91 8.25 -17.63
C ARG A 26 2.10 7.80 -16.78
N ASN A 27 3.11 8.66 -16.60
CA ASN A 27 4.30 8.30 -15.80
C ASN A 27 4.00 8.21 -14.29
N ALA A 28 2.82 8.66 -13.85
CA ALA A 28 2.39 8.54 -12.46
C ALA A 28 2.40 7.09 -11.96
N GLY A 29 1.99 6.12 -12.79
CA GLY A 29 2.01 4.71 -12.43
C GLY A 29 3.42 4.16 -12.13
N TRP A 30 4.45 4.63 -12.83
CA TRP A 30 5.84 4.29 -12.52
C TRP A 30 6.28 4.83 -11.18
N VAL A 31 5.88 6.06 -10.84
CA VAL A 31 6.20 6.67 -9.53
C VAL A 31 5.53 5.88 -8.42
N ILE A 32 4.26 5.52 -8.57
CA ILE A 32 3.52 4.71 -7.58
C ILE A 32 4.17 3.32 -7.45
N ALA A 33 4.49 2.66 -8.55
CA ALA A 33 5.18 1.37 -8.54
C ALA A 33 6.52 1.43 -7.81
N LEU A 34 7.28 2.51 -8.00
CA LEU A 34 8.55 2.72 -7.27
C LEU A 34 8.33 2.95 -5.78
N ILE A 35 7.25 3.63 -5.38
CA ILE A 35 6.90 3.80 -3.97
C ILE A 35 6.58 2.44 -3.35
N ASP A 36 5.71 1.64 -3.96
CA ASP A 36 5.34 0.32 -3.47
C ASP A 36 6.57 -0.61 -3.37
N LEU A 37 7.43 -0.60 -4.40
CA LEU A 37 8.65 -1.40 -4.41
C LEU A 37 9.65 -0.92 -3.35
N SER A 38 9.76 0.39 -3.13
CA SER A 38 10.63 0.95 -2.08
C SER A 38 10.15 0.59 -0.68
N LEU A 39 8.84 0.54 -0.44
CA LEU A 39 8.26 0.05 0.80
C LEU A 39 8.57 -1.44 0.99
N ALA A 40 8.37 -2.25 -0.05
CA ALA A 40 8.66 -3.68 0.00
C ALA A 40 10.13 -3.95 0.32
N CYS A 41 11.05 -3.35 -0.42
CA CYS A 41 12.49 -3.59 -0.27
C CYS A 41 13.10 -2.86 0.94
N GLY A 42 12.66 -1.62 1.23
CA GLY A 42 13.25 -0.78 2.27
C GLY A 42 12.77 -1.11 3.68
N ILE A 43 11.51 -1.48 3.83
CA ILE A 43 10.89 -1.72 5.14
C ILE A 43 10.67 -3.21 5.37
N TYR A 44 9.96 -3.88 4.46
CA TYR A 44 9.53 -5.25 4.70
C TYR A 44 10.62 -6.30 4.44
N ALA A 45 11.48 -6.13 3.44
CA ALA A 45 12.55 -7.09 3.18
C ALA A 45 13.54 -7.24 4.36
N PRO A 46 14.05 -6.19 5.01
CA PRO A 46 14.93 -6.33 6.16
C PRO A 46 14.24 -6.87 7.42
N LEU A 47 12.90 -6.78 7.52
CA LEU A 47 12.15 -7.36 8.62
C LEU A 47 11.96 -8.88 8.49
N GLY A 48 12.02 -9.41 7.28
CA GLY A 48 11.81 -10.83 6.99
C GLY A 48 12.59 -11.79 7.88
N PRO A 49 13.93 -11.67 8.01
CA PRO A 49 14.72 -12.58 8.83
C PRO A 49 14.35 -12.61 10.31
N ARG A 50 13.81 -11.51 10.86
CA ARG A 50 13.34 -11.44 12.26
C ARG A 50 11.99 -12.12 12.41
N LEU A 51 11.06 -11.81 11.53
CA LEU A 51 9.70 -12.35 11.56
C LEU A 51 9.67 -13.85 11.26
N LEU A 52 10.55 -14.34 10.39
CA LEU A 52 10.71 -15.78 10.12
C LEU A 52 11.29 -16.56 11.30
N ARG A 53 11.96 -15.89 12.23
CA ARG A 53 12.43 -16.49 13.51
C ARG A 53 11.35 -16.57 14.58
N GLY A 54 10.15 -16.08 14.28
CA GLY A 54 9.01 -16.10 15.20
C GLY A 54 8.81 -14.80 15.99
N ASP A 55 9.57 -13.74 15.67
CA ASP A 55 9.32 -12.42 16.25
C ASP A 55 8.00 -11.87 15.72
N THR A 56 7.27 -11.15 16.57
CA THR A 56 6.06 -10.42 16.19
C THR A 56 6.25 -8.94 16.50
N ILE A 57 5.87 -8.10 15.56
CA ILE A 57 5.93 -6.65 15.72
C ILE A 57 4.51 -6.16 15.93
N THR A 58 4.22 -5.63 17.10
CA THR A 58 2.93 -5.03 17.43
C THR A 58 3.05 -3.52 17.51
N ALA A 59 2.05 -2.82 17.02
CA ALA A 59 1.88 -1.38 17.18
C ALA A 59 0.43 -1.11 17.57
N SER A 60 0.20 -0.44 18.68
CA SER A 60 -1.12 -0.04 19.12
C SER A 60 -1.23 1.48 19.12
N ILE A 61 -2.33 1.99 18.59
CA ILE A 61 -2.67 3.42 18.61
C ILE A 61 -3.94 3.57 19.44
N PRO A 62 -3.98 4.43 20.47
CA PRO A 62 -5.22 4.76 21.15
C PRO A 62 -6.10 5.58 20.19
N TRP A 63 -7.20 4.99 19.72
CA TRP A 63 -8.12 5.68 18.81
C TRP A 63 -9.15 6.49 19.57
N ILE A 64 -9.83 5.89 20.55
CA ILE A 64 -10.81 6.59 21.37
C ILE A 64 -10.44 6.36 22.83
N ALA A 65 -9.73 7.33 23.41
CA ALA A 65 -9.26 7.27 24.80
C ALA A 65 -10.41 7.14 25.82
N TYR A 66 -11.58 7.70 25.51
CA TYR A 66 -12.75 7.67 26.38
C TYR A 66 -13.34 6.25 26.55
N TRP A 67 -13.28 5.41 25.52
CA TRP A 67 -13.80 4.03 25.54
C TRP A 67 -12.69 2.96 25.60
N ASN A 68 -11.45 3.41 25.82
CA ASN A 68 -10.28 2.53 25.88
C ASN A 68 -10.12 1.63 24.62
N ILE A 69 -10.57 2.14 23.46
CA ILE A 69 -10.46 1.44 22.19
C ILE A 69 -9.08 1.73 21.60
N HIS A 70 -8.29 0.66 21.44
CA HIS A 70 -7.00 0.70 20.79
C HIS A 70 -7.11 0.04 19.43
N VAL A 71 -6.51 0.66 18.41
CA VAL A 71 -6.30 0.02 17.10
C VAL A 71 -4.99 -0.73 17.18
N GLY A 72 -5.05 -2.04 17.23
CA GLY A 72 -3.90 -2.93 17.22
C GLY A 72 -3.48 -3.27 15.79
N LEU A 73 -2.21 -3.09 15.47
CA LEU A 73 -1.58 -3.59 14.26
C LEU A 73 -0.53 -4.62 14.67
N ARG A 74 -0.59 -5.80 14.05
CA ARG A 74 0.32 -6.90 14.27
C ARG A 74 0.95 -7.33 12.96
N LEU A 75 2.26 -7.49 12.99
CA LEU A 75 3.02 -8.04 11.89
C LEU A 75 3.73 -9.30 12.36
N ASP A 76 3.28 -10.44 11.90
CA ASP A 76 3.90 -11.75 12.06
C ASP A 76 4.48 -12.24 10.72
N ALA A 77 5.02 -13.44 10.68
CA ALA A 77 5.61 -14.02 9.47
C ALA A 77 4.59 -14.15 8.33
N LEU A 78 3.34 -14.51 8.65
CA LEU A 78 2.28 -14.67 7.67
C LEU A 78 1.83 -13.30 7.13
N SER A 79 1.58 -12.35 8.00
CA SER A 79 1.23 -10.97 7.63
C SER A 79 2.32 -10.32 6.81
N TRP A 80 3.58 -10.55 7.17
CA TRP A 80 4.73 -10.07 6.40
C TRP A 80 4.75 -10.63 4.98
N PHE A 81 4.53 -11.94 4.85
CA PHE A 81 4.51 -12.59 3.52
C PHE A 81 3.42 -11.99 2.62
N PHE A 82 2.21 -11.84 3.14
CA PHE A 82 1.11 -11.24 2.38
C PHE A 82 1.32 -9.76 2.09
N ALA A 83 1.91 -9.00 3.02
CA ALA A 83 2.26 -7.60 2.81
C ALA A 83 3.29 -7.44 1.67
N MET A 84 4.34 -8.27 1.67
CA MET A 84 5.32 -8.30 0.59
C MET A 84 4.68 -8.66 -0.76
N LEU A 85 3.82 -9.66 -0.76
CA LEU A 85 3.12 -10.10 -1.96
C LEU A 85 2.21 -8.98 -2.50
N ALA A 86 1.44 -8.31 -1.66
CA ALA A 86 0.58 -7.21 -2.05
C ALA A 86 1.37 -6.03 -2.66
N LEU A 87 2.46 -5.63 -2.02
CA LEU A 87 3.31 -4.54 -2.50
C LEU A 87 4.01 -4.87 -3.82
N VAL A 88 4.58 -6.08 -3.93
CA VAL A 88 5.29 -6.49 -5.16
C VAL A 88 4.32 -6.66 -6.32
N ILE A 89 3.19 -7.34 -6.12
CA ILE A 89 2.18 -7.48 -7.17
C ILE A 89 1.60 -6.12 -7.54
N GLY A 90 1.28 -5.27 -6.56
CA GLY A 90 0.81 -3.92 -6.79
C GLY A 90 1.78 -3.13 -7.67
N ALA A 91 3.07 -3.14 -7.32
CA ALA A 91 4.11 -2.48 -8.10
C ALA A 91 4.20 -2.99 -9.55
N VAL A 92 4.16 -4.33 -9.75
CA VAL A 92 4.21 -4.94 -11.08
C VAL A 92 2.99 -4.55 -11.91
N VAL A 93 1.80 -4.62 -11.32
CA VAL A 93 0.55 -4.24 -12.01
C VAL A 93 0.56 -2.76 -12.38
N MET A 94 1.01 -1.88 -11.48
CA MET A 94 1.15 -0.46 -11.75
C MET A 94 2.12 -0.17 -12.90
N ALA A 95 3.30 -0.79 -12.86
CA ALA A 95 4.31 -0.66 -13.91
C ALA A 95 3.81 -1.17 -15.27
N TYR A 96 3.10 -2.29 -15.28
CA TYR A 96 2.52 -2.85 -16.49
C TYR A 96 1.40 -1.97 -17.06
N SER A 97 0.51 -1.47 -16.20
CA SER A 97 -0.64 -0.67 -16.61
C SER A 97 -0.25 0.63 -17.28
N THR A 98 0.89 1.23 -16.92
CA THR A 98 1.38 2.43 -17.59
C THR A 98 1.66 2.20 -19.07
N ARG A 99 2.18 1.02 -19.42
CA ARG A 99 2.43 0.66 -20.82
C ARG A 99 1.18 0.16 -21.55
N TYR A 100 0.30 -0.54 -20.84
CA TYR A 100 -0.94 -1.04 -21.42
C TYR A 100 -1.85 0.10 -21.90
N PHE A 101 -1.96 1.16 -21.14
CA PHE A 101 -2.76 2.33 -21.52
C PHE A 101 -2.17 3.10 -22.69
N ASP A 102 -0.84 3.04 -22.90
CA ASP A 102 -0.18 3.67 -24.06
C ASP A 102 -0.64 3.10 -25.40
N SER A 103 -0.92 1.81 -25.47
CA SER A 103 -1.29 1.15 -26.72
C SER A 103 -2.77 1.32 -27.10
N HIS A 104 -3.62 1.77 -26.18
CA HIS A 104 -5.08 1.89 -26.40
C HIS A 104 -5.58 3.34 -26.44
N ASP A 105 -4.70 4.34 -26.21
CA ASP A 105 -5.08 5.75 -26.07
C ASP A 105 -5.23 6.47 -27.42
N GLN A 106 -5.99 5.84 -28.36
CA GLN A 106 -6.39 6.54 -29.60
C GLN A 106 -7.61 7.47 -29.41
N HIS A 107 -8.21 7.55 -28.23
CA HIS A 107 -9.46 8.27 -27.99
C HIS A 107 -9.44 9.26 -26.82
N GLY A 108 -8.28 9.71 -26.34
CA GLY A 108 -8.12 10.97 -25.58
C GLY A 108 -8.94 11.12 -24.28
N MET A 109 -9.13 10.06 -23.45
CA MET A 109 -9.84 10.19 -22.18
C MET A 109 -8.91 10.03 -20.96
N PRO A 110 -8.39 11.15 -20.40
CA PRO A 110 -7.45 11.11 -19.26
C PRO A 110 -8.07 10.65 -17.93
N LEU A 111 -9.39 10.66 -17.79
CA LEU A 111 -10.08 10.36 -16.55
C LEU A 111 -10.02 8.87 -16.12
N HIS A 112 -9.92 7.95 -17.05
CA HIS A 112 -9.90 6.51 -16.74
C HIS A 112 -8.58 6.07 -16.10
N HIS A 113 -7.45 6.67 -16.47
CA HIS A 113 -6.14 6.35 -15.91
C HIS A 113 -6.05 6.72 -14.43
N THR A 114 -6.52 7.90 -14.05
CA THR A 114 -6.50 8.38 -12.66
C THR A 114 -7.32 7.49 -11.76
N SER A 115 -8.52 7.11 -12.20
CA SER A 115 -9.41 6.23 -11.42
C SER A 115 -8.80 4.85 -11.23
N PHE A 116 -8.17 4.30 -12.27
CA PHE A 116 -7.49 3.01 -12.18
C PHE A 116 -6.33 3.03 -11.19
N PHE A 117 -5.43 4.00 -11.29
CA PHE A 117 -4.31 4.14 -10.37
C PHE A 117 -4.77 4.38 -8.94
N LEU A 118 -5.79 5.21 -8.74
CA LEU A 118 -6.37 5.46 -7.43
C LEU A 118 -6.93 4.16 -6.81
N LEU A 119 -7.73 3.41 -7.57
CA LEU A 119 -8.32 2.15 -7.11
C LEU A 119 -7.24 1.12 -6.74
N MET A 120 -6.16 1.05 -7.53
CA MET A 120 -5.05 0.13 -7.25
C MET A 120 -4.30 0.49 -5.97
N VAL A 121 -4.02 1.78 -5.74
CA VAL A 121 -3.36 2.21 -4.48
C VAL A 121 -4.28 1.98 -3.29
N VAL A 122 -5.59 2.27 -3.42
CA VAL A 122 -6.58 1.98 -2.37
C VAL A 122 -6.65 0.48 -2.09
N PHE A 123 -6.59 -0.36 -3.12
CA PHE A 123 -6.56 -1.81 -2.97
C PHE A 123 -5.32 -2.26 -2.19
N THR A 124 -4.12 -1.80 -2.58
CA THR A 124 -2.87 -2.12 -1.88
C THR A 124 -2.93 -1.67 -0.41
N PHE A 125 -3.44 -0.47 -0.14
CA PHE A 125 -3.63 0.04 1.21
C PHE A 125 -4.60 -0.84 2.02
N SER A 126 -5.75 -1.19 1.44
CA SER A 126 -6.76 -2.02 2.11
C SER A 126 -6.22 -3.42 2.43
N MET A 127 -5.47 -4.03 1.49
CA MET A 127 -4.80 -5.31 1.73
C MET A 127 -3.77 -5.21 2.85
N MET A 128 -2.96 -4.15 2.87
CA MET A 128 -1.99 -3.91 3.93
C MET A 128 -2.67 -3.75 5.29
N LEU A 129 -3.75 -2.98 5.34
CA LEU A 129 -4.52 -2.78 6.56
C LEU A 129 -5.13 -4.09 7.07
N LEU A 130 -5.77 -4.86 6.18
CA LEU A 130 -6.40 -6.14 6.51
C LEU A 130 -5.38 -7.15 7.04
N VAL A 131 -4.22 -7.26 6.40
CA VAL A 131 -3.19 -8.25 6.77
C VAL A 131 -2.49 -7.88 8.07
N THR A 132 -2.40 -6.60 8.41
CA THR A 132 -1.78 -6.12 9.65
C THR A 132 -2.78 -5.90 10.79
N ALA A 133 -4.09 -6.04 10.54
CA ALA A 133 -5.11 -5.89 11.57
C ALA A 133 -4.96 -6.95 12.68
N ASP A 134 -4.85 -6.52 13.93
CA ASP A 134 -4.80 -7.39 15.11
C ASP A 134 -6.17 -7.50 15.79
N ASP A 135 -7.04 -6.51 15.58
CA ASP A 135 -8.36 -6.43 16.20
C ASP A 135 -9.49 -6.63 15.18
N LEU A 136 -10.54 -7.33 15.60
CA LEU A 136 -11.77 -7.51 14.82
C LEU A 136 -12.44 -6.19 14.43
N ILE A 137 -12.25 -5.14 15.23
CA ILE A 137 -12.80 -3.79 14.96
C ILE A 137 -12.14 -3.16 13.73
N LEU A 138 -10.87 -3.47 13.46
CA LEU A 138 -10.16 -2.97 12.28
C LEU A 138 -10.46 -3.80 11.03
N LEU A 139 -10.94 -5.03 11.23
CA LEU A 139 -11.26 -5.96 10.16
C LEU A 139 -12.64 -5.67 9.52
N PHE A 140 -13.57 -5.05 10.25
CA PHE A 140 -14.90 -4.66 9.82
C PHE A 140 -15.03 -3.15 9.61
#